data_218b863631fb8f5e8f99722f9a33b4bb
#
_entry.id   218b863631fb8f5e8f99722f9a33b4bb
#
_cell.length_a   1.000
_cell.length_b   1.000
_cell.length_c   1.000
_cell.angle_alpha   90.00
_cell.angle_beta   90.00
_cell.angle_gamma   90.00
#
_symmetry.space_group_name_H-M   'P 1'
#
loop_
_entity.id
_entity.type
_entity.pdbx_description
1 polymer ?
#
loop_
_entity_poly.entity_id
_entity_poly.type
_entity_poly.pdbx_seq_one_letter_code
_entity_poly.pdbx_strand_id
1 'polypeptide(L)'
;LGKMYVKEITPPEGYTVDTTEYDVDLTYEGQEVAEVTRNLTVQEQVKKQAFQLIKISEDGDQTETDLVEGAGFQVYLVSSLSKVKSGELQPSNGDQFTAEDFRGYDFSKEEVAVTYVDGKAVPVPELITDKKGYALSPELPYGLYVVEESTVPENLKAIDPFLVKVDEDSREPMVWRVFDDRPFEFLLKIVKKDAQTGNPVLKAGASYKIFDMEKEEYVEQTVFYPKKETISIFKTNEEGYLVTPEELKCSTYRIEEVKAPEGFVRQGYEMSLYEGRTVISPLEVSEKGSYKENAKEGIVITVSSDTAHQIDPDTGAVIVEIEQPNDEQVGSLTLTKTGEQPVEVKGDSLLAKAKRFAGKIKDAVTGEDTDTGVFHDFVYEESGVEGATFELYAKDTIYSPDGAKDEQGNPVIRYEKDDLVATLVTDKEGKAVVNNLPLGSYYLKETVAGNHFVLNPEQKEFTLTAKDDTQAVVYEGVAYKNERQKI
;
A
#
# COMPACT_ATOMS: atom_id res chain seq x y z
N LEU A 1 -7.67 62.42 62.20
CA LEU A 1 -7.06 61.38 63.01
C LEU A 1 -8.19 60.62 63.76
N GLY A 2 -8.04 59.31 63.90
CA GLY A 2 -8.99 58.43 64.52
C GLY A 2 -8.92 57.01 64.04
N LYS A 3 -9.82 56.16 64.47
CA LYS A 3 -9.96 54.79 64.04
C LYS A 3 -10.86 54.73 62.82
N MET A 4 -10.44 54.05 61.83
CA MET A 4 -11.19 53.79 60.64
C MET A 4 -10.92 52.35 60.18
N TYR A 5 -11.70 51.83 59.28
CA TYR A 5 -11.43 50.56 58.66
C TYR A 5 -11.40 50.74 57.16
N VAL A 6 -10.62 49.87 56.52
CA VAL A 6 -10.53 49.72 55.05
C VAL A 6 -11.11 48.36 54.67
N LYS A 7 -11.97 48.35 53.65
CA LYS A 7 -12.61 47.15 53.13
C LYS A 7 -12.54 47.19 51.62
N GLU A 8 -12.28 46.09 51.02
CA GLU A 8 -12.33 45.96 49.59
C GLU A 8 -13.82 45.97 49.13
N ILE A 9 -14.10 46.73 48.07
CA ILE A 9 -15.41 46.82 47.45
C ILE A 9 -15.46 46.09 46.11
N THR A 10 -14.37 46.18 45.34
CA THR A 10 -14.27 45.58 43.99
C THR A 10 -12.88 45.00 43.85
N PRO A 11 -12.75 43.66 43.68
CA PRO A 11 -11.47 43.03 43.46
C PRO A 11 -10.99 43.28 42.01
N PRO A 12 -9.69 43.14 41.74
CA PRO A 12 -9.19 43.05 40.39
C PRO A 12 -9.80 41.88 39.65
N GLU A 13 -9.80 41.94 38.32
CA GLU A 13 -10.29 40.85 37.49
C GLU A 13 -9.48 39.56 37.78
N GLY A 14 -10.19 38.44 37.95
CA GLY A 14 -9.58 37.14 38.27
C GLY A 14 -9.34 36.88 39.75
N TYR A 15 -9.69 37.81 40.63
CA TYR A 15 -9.55 37.67 42.08
C TYR A 15 -10.90 37.64 42.81
N THR A 16 -10.90 37.02 43.97
CA THR A 16 -12.06 37.03 44.87
C THR A 16 -12.05 38.28 45.75
N VAL A 17 -13.23 38.83 46.10
CA VAL A 17 -13.30 39.95 46.99
C VAL A 17 -12.84 39.57 48.41
N ASP A 18 -11.94 40.34 48.99
CA ASP A 18 -11.59 40.20 50.40
C ASP A 18 -12.62 40.92 51.27
N THR A 19 -13.42 40.16 51.99
CA THR A 19 -14.46 40.66 52.84
C THR A 19 -13.95 41.15 54.22
N THR A 20 -12.65 41.05 54.47
CA THR A 20 -12.05 41.45 55.76
C THR A 20 -12.09 42.96 55.93
N GLU A 21 -12.50 43.39 57.12
CA GLU A 21 -12.39 44.77 57.52
C GLU A 21 -11.06 44.96 58.23
N TYR A 22 -10.20 45.79 57.67
CA TYR A 22 -8.90 46.06 58.21
C TYR A 22 -8.91 47.35 59.05
N ASP A 23 -8.76 47.23 60.36
CA ASP A 23 -8.68 48.37 61.26
C ASP A 23 -7.41 49.17 61.04
N VAL A 24 -7.58 50.50 60.88
CA VAL A 24 -6.46 51.42 60.70
C VAL A 24 -6.57 52.49 61.77
N ASP A 25 -5.61 52.64 62.66
CA ASP A 25 -5.54 53.64 63.67
C ASP A 25 -4.55 54.77 63.28
N LEU A 26 -5.07 55.93 62.99
CA LEU A 26 -4.34 57.16 62.69
C LEU A 26 -4.24 58.04 63.93
N THR A 27 -3.44 57.66 64.90
CA THR A 27 -3.21 58.37 66.10
C THR A 27 -2.19 59.52 65.96
N TYR A 28 -2.34 60.53 66.72
CA TYR A 28 -1.45 61.67 66.76
C TYR A 28 -0.03 61.25 67.25
N GLU A 29 1.02 61.52 66.43
CA GLU A 29 2.43 61.10 66.68
C GLU A 29 3.32 62.23 67.18
N GLY A 30 2.76 63.43 67.54
CA GLY A 30 3.52 64.55 68.00
C GLY A 30 3.52 65.75 67.05
N GLN A 31 3.90 66.97 67.56
CA GLN A 31 3.78 68.25 66.83
C GLN A 31 4.78 68.31 65.61
N GLU A 32 5.79 67.47 65.59
CA GLU A 32 6.75 67.42 64.55
C GLU A 32 6.40 66.51 63.38
N VAL A 33 5.32 65.71 63.47
CA VAL A 33 4.86 64.80 62.41
C VAL A 33 3.74 65.50 61.65
N ALA A 34 4.04 66.00 60.48
CA ALA A 34 3.12 66.73 59.63
C ALA A 34 2.02 65.84 59.03
N GLU A 35 2.35 64.61 58.76
CA GLU A 35 1.49 63.61 58.09
C GLU A 35 1.69 62.20 58.69
N VAL A 36 0.56 61.62 59.16
CA VAL A 36 0.57 60.27 59.73
C VAL A 36 0.20 59.29 58.60
N THR A 37 1.07 58.41 58.27
CA THR A 37 0.85 57.36 57.22
C THR A 37 0.78 55.97 57.84
N ARG A 38 -0.01 55.08 57.25
CA ARG A 38 -0.08 53.66 57.57
C ARG A 38 -0.08 52.88 56.29
N ASN A 39 0.72 51.83 56.26
CA ASN A 39 0.74 50.87 55.14
C ASN A 39 -0.13 49.68 55.50
N LEU A 40 -1.03 49.35 54.61
CA LEU A 40 -1.85 48.15 54.69
C LEU A 40 -1.46 47.24 53.52
N THR A 41 -1.19 45.98 53.80
CA THR A 41 -0.95 44.95 52.77
C THR A 41 -2.11 44.00 52.83
N VAL A 42 -2.79 43.85 51.69
CA VAL A 42 -3.90 42.93 51.50
C VAL A 42 -3.41 41.85 50.52
N GLN A 43 -3.77 40.61 50.75
CA GLN A 43 -3.50 39.49 49.84
C GLN A 43 -4.74 39.07 49.11
N GLU A 44 -4.70 39.24 47.83
CA GLU A 44 -5.77 38.79 46.94
C GLU A 44 -5.68 37.27 46.71
N GLN A 45 -6.88 36.64 46.61
CA GLN A 45 -6.97 35.22 46.25
C GLN A 45 -7.45 35.08 44.82
N VAL A 46 -6.69 34.36 44.01
CA VAL A 46 -7.05 34.08 42.61
C VAL A 46 -8.27 33.16 42.61
N LYS A 47 -9.24 33.49 41.77
CA LYS A 47 -10.36 32.60 41.48
C LYS A 47 -9.83 31.29 40.90
N LYS A 48 -10.45 30.18 41.27
CA LYS A 48 -10.06 28.86 40.78
C LYS A 48 -11.26 27.92 40.77
N GLN A 49 -11.27 27.04 39.76
CA GLN A 49 -12.27 26.03 39.59
C GLN A 49 -11.74 24.83 38.82
N ALA A 50 -12.18 23.62 39.16
CA ALA A 50 -11.94 22.43 38.38
C ALA A 50 -12.97 22.31 37.24
N PHE A 51 -12.66 21.54 36.22
CA PHE A 51 -13.61 21.04 35.23
C PHE A 51 -13.61 19.53 35.18
N GLN A 52 -14.71 18.96 34.73
CA GLN A 52 -14.85 17.52 34.51
C GLN A 52 -15.39 17.25 33.13
N LEU A 53 -15.00 16.11 32.58
CA LEU A 53 -15.46 15.64 31.28
C LEU A 53 -15.90 14.18 31.37
N ILE A 54 -16.75 13.78 30.44
CA ILE A 54 -17.03 12.39 30.10
C ILE A 54 -16.71 12.20 28.63
N LYS A 55 -15.99 11.13 28.36
CA LYS A 55 -15.69 10.67 27.02
C LYS A 55 -16.61 9.52 26.64
N ILE A 56 -17.25 9.62 25.52
CA ILE A 56 -18.11 8.59 24.94
C ILE A 56 -17.62 8.28 23.52
N SER A 57 -17.88 7.06 23.04
CA SER A 57 -17.69 6.66 21.66
C SER A 57 -19.05 6.43 21.02
N GLU A 58 -19.26 7.00 19.84
CA GLU A 58 -20.45 6.73 19.05
C GLU A 58 -20.13 5.66 18.02
N ASP A 59 -20.75 4.49 18.16
CA ASP A 59 -20.46 3.31 17.33
C ASP A 59 -21.18 3.33 15.97
N GLY A 60 -21.34 4.49 15.36
CA GLY A 60 -21.88 4.66 14.00
C GLY A 60 -23.33 4.21 13.78
N ASP A 61 -23.83 3.35 14.63
CA ASP A 61 -25.20 2.83 14.60
C ASP A 61 -26.21 3.70 15.39
N GLN A 62 -25.72 4.74 16.06
CA GLN A 62 -26.49 5.67 16.91
C GLN A 62 -27.33 4.99 18.03
N THR A 63 -27.08 3.73 18.31
CA THR A 63 -27.87 2.92 19.24
C THR A 63 -27.14 2.52 20.51
N GLU A 64 -25.80 2.51 20.51
CA GLU A 64 -24.98 2.17 21.67
C GLU A 64 -23.90 3.25 21.87
N THR A 65 -23.91 3.87 23.04
CA THR A 65 -22.91 4.85 23.47
C THR A 65 -21.99 4.16 24.46
N ASP A 66 -20.75 3.91 24.09
CA ASP A 66 -19.76 3.31 24.97
C ASP A 66 -18.95 4.38 25.71
N LEU A 67 -18.76 4.16 27.02
CA LEU A 67 -17.91 5.00 27.84
C LEU A 67 -16.44 4.65 27.58
N VAL A 68 -15.64 5.67 27.25
CA VAL A 68 -14.26 5.47 26.80
C VAL A 68 -13.28 5.59 27.97
N GLU A 69 -12.63 4.48 28.35
CA GLU A 69 -11.52 4.43 29.31
C GLU A 69 -10.18 4.71 28.61
N GLY A 70 -9.29 5.45 29.28
CA GLY A 70 -7.91 5.64 28.82
C GLY A 70 -7.67 6.78 27.87
N ALA A 71 -8.69 7.60 27.53
CA ALA A 71 -8.48 8.84 26.82
C ALA A 71 -7.72 9.84 27.69
N GLY A 72 -6.61 10.40 27.19
CA GLY A 72 -5.77 11.34 27.91
C GLY A 72 -5.91 12.76 27.38
N PHE A 73 -5.98 13.73 28.29
CA PHE A 73 -6.15 15.13 27.96
C PHE A 73 -5.07 15.99 28.62
N GLN A 74 -4.41 16.82 27.83
CA GLN A 74 -3.47 17.84 28.30
C GLN A 74 -4.13 19.20 28.31
N VAL A 75 -3.79 20.01 29.31
CA VAL A 75 -4.36 21.34 29.54
C VAL A 75 -3.27 22.41 29.37
N TYR A 76 -3.56 23.41 28.57
CA TYR A 76 -2.64 24.51 28.30
C TYR A 76 -3.31 25.86 28.57
N LEU A 77 -2.59 26.79 29.20
CA LEU A 77 -3.09 28.16 29.37
C LEU A 77 -2.91 28.90 28.02
N VAL A 78 -3.99 29.38 27.41
CA VAL A 78 -3.95 30.02 26.09
C VAL A 78 -2.95 31.15 26.00
N SER A 79 -2.89 32.03 27.03
CA SER A 79 -1.95 33.17 27.09
C SER A 79 -0.47 32.73 27.23
N SER A 80 -0.23 31.47 27.59
CA SER A 80 1.15 30.91 27.71
C SER A 80 1.69 30.30 26.42
N LEU A 81 0.84 29.99 25.46
CA LEU A 81 1.22 29.36 24.19
C LEU A 81 2.18 30.23 23.39
N SER A 82 3.16 29.60 22.78
CA SER A 82 4.27 30.28 22.07
C SER A 82 3.78 31.19 20.94
N LYS A 83 2.87 30.69 20.10
CA LYS A 83 2.30 31.44 18.98
C LYS A 83 1.34 32.56 19.43
N VAL A 84 0.69 32.41 20.56
CA VAL A 84 -0.14 33.48 21.16
C VAL A 84 0.77 34.57 21.73
N LYS A 85 1.81 34.21 22.48
CA LYS A 85 2.79 35.17 23.03
C LYS A 85 3.52 35.95 21.93
N SER A 86 3.85 35.30 20.82
CA SER A 86 4.53 35.95 19.69
C SER A 86 3.58 36.81 18.82
N GLY A 87 2.27 36.68 19.02
CA GLY A 87 1.26 37.33 18.18
C GLY A 87 1.07 36.67 16.80
N GLU A 88 1.68 35.50 16.59
CA GLU A 88 1.49 34.70 15.36
C GLU A 88 0.08 34.13 15.30
N LEU A 89 -0.46 33.66 16.44
CA LEU A 89 -1.85 33.23 16.56
C LEU A 89 -2.67 34.34 17.21
N GLN A 90 -3.70 34.80 16.51
CA GLN A 90 -4.65 35.79 16.93
C GLN A 90 -6.05 35.22 16.93
N PRO A 91 -6.98 35.69 17.77
CA PRO A 91 -8.36 35.24 17.70
C PRO A 91 -8.98 35.52 16.33
N SER A 92 -9.59 34.51 15.73
CA SER A 92 -10.27 34.63 14.42
C SER A 92 -11.60 35.40 14.51
N ASN A 93 -12.18 35.47 15.71
CA ASN A 93 -13.49 36.11 15.94
C ASN A 93 -13.38 37.24 16.96
N GLY A 94 -12.92 38.41 16.53
CA GLY A 94 -12.78 39.62 17.38
C GLY A 94 -11.64 39.45 18.41
N ASP A 95 -11.95 39.74 19.68
CA ASP A 95 -10.95 39.71 20.76
C ASP A 95 -10.94 38.39 21.56
N GLN A 96 -11.71 37.39 21.14
CA GLN A 96 -11.85 36.14 21.89
C GLN A 96 -11.43 34.93 21.05
N PHE A 97 -10.55 34.09 21.59
CA PHE A 97 -10.24 32.83 21.03
C PHE A 97 -11.45 31.88 21.06
N THR A 98 -11.56 31.07 20.01
CA THR A 98 -12.51 29.98 19.86
C THR A 98 -11.77 28.64 19.74
N ALA A 99 -12.46 27.53 19.89
CA ALA A 99 -11.84 26.19 19.69
C ALA A 99 -11.24 26.01 18.28
N GLU A 100 -11.88 26.60 17.27
CA GLU A 100 -11.44 26.57 15.87
C GLU A 100 -10.03 27.17 15.66
N ASP A 101 -9.65 28.15 16.46
CA ASP A 101 -8.33 28.78 16.38
C ASP A 101 -7.19 27.81 16.73
N PHE A 102 -7.49 26.70 17.39
CA PHE A 102 -6.53 25.68 17.83
C PHE A 102 -6.60 24.38 17.05
N ARG A 103 -7.49 24.27 16.06
CA ARG A 103 -7.56 23.08 15.19
C ARG A 103 -6.23 22.89 14.45
N GLY A 104 -5.59 21.70 14.63
CA GLY A 104 -4.29 21.40 14.04
C GLY A 104 -3.09 22.16 14.65
N TYR A 105 -3.27 22.76 15.82
CA TYR A 105 -2.16 23.37 16.58
C TYR A 105 -1.23 22.28 17.10
N ASP A 106 0.09 22.46 16.93
CA ASP A 106 1.12 21.55 17.45
C ASP A 106 1.43 21.90 18.92
N PHE A 107 0.87 21.15 19.85
CA PHE A 107 1.07 21.31 21.29
C PHE A 107 2.34 20.61 21.80
N SER A 108 3.04 19.83 21.00
CA SER A 108 4.17 18.97 21.43
C SER A 108 5.34 19.74 22.08
N LYS A 109 5.43 21.04 21.84
CA LYS A 109 6.48 21.92 22.36
C LYS A 109 6.01 22.93 23.39
N GLU A 110 4.72 22.88 23.73
CA GLU A 110 4.12 23.82 24.66
C GLU A 110 4.22 23.32 26.10
N GLU A 111 4.31 24.28 27.05
CA GLU A 111 4.31 23.94 28.47
C GLU A 111 2.86 23.76 28.93
N VAL A 112 2.58 22.66 29.63
CA VAL A 112 1.26 22.39 30.22
C VAL A 112 0.91 23.47 31.26
N ALA A 113 -0.39 23.67 31.46
CA ALA A 113 -0.88 24.59 32.49
C ALA A 113 -0.40 24.21 33.89
N VAL A 114 -0.39 25.16 34.80
CA VAL A 114 -0.02 24.93 36.20
C VAL A 114 -1.21 25.13 37.10
N THR A 115 -1.29 24.35 38.17
CA THR A 115 -2.13 24.57 39.34
C THR A 115 -1.27 24.89 40.53
N TYR A 116 -1.90 25.25 41.68
CA TYR A 116 -1.19 25.57 42.90
C TYR A 116 -1.56 24.61 44.02
N VAL A 117 -0.55 23.91 44.55
CA VAL A 117 -0.66 23.04 45.72
C VAL A 117 0.24 23.61 46.80
N ASP A 118 -0.34 23.90 47.95
CA ASP A 118 0.36 24.56 49.07
C ASP A 118 1.17 25.82 48.66
N GLY A 119 0.58 26.62 47.77
CA GLY A 119 1.17 27.85 47.25
C GLY A 119 2.31 27.68 46.26
N LYS A 120 2.62 26.44 45.82
CA LYS A 120 3.61 26.13 44.82
C LYS A 120 2.96 25.77 43.48
N ALA A 121 3.50 26.32 42.39
CA ALA A 121 3.07 25.96 41.05
C ALA A 121 3.48 24.50 40.74
N VAL A 122 2.50 23.71 40.30
CA VAL A 122 2.65 22.30 39.93
C VAL A 122 2.04 22.12 38.54
N PRO A 123 2.74 21.46 37.59
CA PRO A 123 2.15 21.16 36.29
C PRO A 123 0.86 20.36 36.43
N VAL A 124 -0.13 20.71 35.64
CA VAL A 124 -1.37 19.92 35.54
C VAL A 124 -1.04 18.57 34.92
N PRO A 125 -1.34 17.47 35.60
CA PRO A 125 -1.09 16.14 35.04
C PRO A 125 -2.01 15.88 33.84
N GLU A 126 -1.65 14.96 32.99
CA GLU A 126 -2.55 14.44 31.98
C GLU A 126 -3.82 13.87 32.65
N LEU A 127 -4.98 14.30 32.18
CA LEU A 127 -6.27 13.86 32.68
C LEU A 127 -6.68 12.60 31.93
N ILE A 128 -6.67 11.45 32.59
CA ILE A 128 -6.99 10.16 31.95
C ILE A 128 -8.38 9.73 32.38
N THR A 129 -9.22 9.34 31.39
CA THR A 129 -10.57 8.86 31.65
C THR A 129 -10.57 7.49 32.30
N ASP A 130 -11.44 7.33 33.27
CA ASP A 130 -11.68 6.06 33.95
C ASP A 130 -12.66 5.14 33.16
N LYS A 131 -12.97 3.95 33.73
CA LYS A 131 -13.95 2.99 33.17
C LYS A 131 -15.35 3.54 32.92
N LYS A 132 -15.65 4.73 33.44
CA LYS A 132 -16.90 5.44 33.19
C LYS A 132 -16.71 6.58 32.19
N GLY A 133 -15.61 6.60 31.50
CA GLY A 133 -15.24 7.69 30.59
C GLY A 133 -14.96 9.02 31.30
N TYR A 134 -14.65 9.03 32.59
CA TYR A 134 -14.66 10.19 33.46
C TYR A 134 -13.25 10.70 33.71
N ALA A 135 -13.05 11.99 33.53
CA ALA A 135 -11.82 12.65 33.97
C ALA A 135 -12.14 13.98 34.67
N LEU A 136 -11.34 14.30 35.70
CA LEU A 136 -11.51 15.51 36.53
C LEU A 136 -10.15 16.24 36.57
N SER A 137 -10.16 17.54 36.28
CA SER A 137 -8.99 18.40 36.43
C SER A 137 -8.76 18.77 37.90
N PRO A 138 -7.50 19.12 38.28
CA PRO A 138 -7.30 19.91 39.49
C PRO A 138 -7.98 21.30 39.37
N GLU A 139 -8.08 22.03 40.48
CA GLU A 139 -8.52 23.43 40.44
C GLU A 139 -7.55 24.26 39.60
N LEU A 140 -8.02 24.83 38.51
CA LEU A 140 -7.25 25.72 37.64
C LEU A 140 -7.43 27.16 38.04
N PRO A 141 -6.40 28.01 38.06
CA PRO A 141 -6.51 29.44 38.28
C PRO A 141 -7.36 30.13 37.21
N TYR A 142 -7.84 31.35 37.54
CA TYR A 142 -8.49 32.20 36.54
C TYR A 142 -7.72 32.26 35.22
N GLY A 143 -8.40 32.03 34.11
CA GLY A 143 -7.80 32.05 32.78
C GLY A 143 -8.64 31.33 31.73
N LEU A 144 -8.18 31.44 30.47
CA LEU A 144 -8.70 30.69 29.35
C LEU A 144 -7.70 29.55 29.03
N TYR A 145 -8.19 28.34 28.98
CA TYR A 145 -7.44 27.15 28.74
C TYR A 145 -7.88 26.47 27.45
N VAL A 146 -6.94 25.89 26.72
CA VAL A 146 -7.22 24.95 25.66
C VAL A 146 -6.84 23.54 26.13
N VAL A 147 -7.71 22.60 25.85
CA VAL A 147 -7.56 21.19 26.24
C VAL A 147 -7.45 20.37 24.97
N GLU A 148 -6.36 19.64 24.86
CA GLU A 148 -6.07 18.73 23.73
C GLU A 148 -6.24 17.28 24.19
N GLU A 149 -6.80 16.43 23.36
CA GLU A 149 -6.71 15.00 23.55
C GLU A 149 -5.33 14.50 23.14
N SER A 150 -4.46 14.26 24.13
CA SER A 150 -3.05 13.88 23.96
C SER A 150 -2.83 12.37 23.84
N THR A 151 -3.74 11.58 24.42
CA THR A 151 -3.76 10.12 24.31
C THR A 151 -5.12 9.69 23.77
N VAL A 152 -5.13 9.19 22.55
CA VAL A 152 -6.34 8.71 21.87
C VAL A 152 -6.43 7.18 22.08
N PRO A 153 -7.54 6.66 22.59
CA PRO A 153 -7.72 5.21 22.70
C PRO A 153 -7.70 4.53 21.34
N GLU A 154 -7.34 3.26 21.35
CA GLU A 154 -7.19 2.45 20.14
C GLU A 154 -8.47 2.48 19.30
N ASN A 155 -8.30 2.64 17.98
CA ASN A 155 -9.37 2.66 16.97
C ASN A 155 -10.33 3.85 17.03
N LEU A 156 -9.99 4.92 17.76
CA LEU A 156 -10.76 6.16 17.79
C LEU A 156 -10.00 7.31 17.12
N LYS A 157 -10.70 8.35 16.70
CA LYS A 157 -10.13 9.62 16.23
C LYS A 157 -10.02 10.58 17.40
N ALA A 158 -8.92 11.34 17.45
CA ALA A 158 -8.80 12.45 18.38
C ALA A 158 -9.91 13.47 18.13
N ILE A 159 -10.47 14.01 19.22
CA ILE A 159 -11.38 15.15 19.12
C ILE A 159 -10.60 16.44 18.85
N ASP A 160 -11.28 17.42 18.26
CA ASP A 160 -10.73 18.76 18.15
C ASP A 160 -10.47 19.36 19.54
N PRO A 161 -9.42 20.18 19.72
CA PRO A 161 -9.18 20.89 20.97
C PRO A 161 -10.38 21.73 21.38
N PHE A 162 -10.65 21.81 22.67
CA PHE A 162 -11.75 22.61 23.20
C PHE A 162 -11.29 23.60 24.25
N LEU A 163 -12.13 24.64 24.53
CA LEU A 163 -11.78 25.68 25.45
C LEU A 163 -12.51 25.53 26.79
N VAL A 164 -11.77 25.79 27.86
CA VAL A 164 -12.28 25.89 29.21
C VAL A 164 -11.94 27.29 29.77
N LYS A 165 -12.94 28.07 30.20
CA LYS A 165 -12.75 29.37 30.81
C LYS A 165 -13.04 29.26 32.30
N VAL A 166 -12.04 29.59 33.11
CA VAL A 166 -12.18 29.70 34.57
C VAL A 166 -12.37 31.19 34.91
N ASP A 167 -13.56 31.60 35.26
CA ASP A 167 -13.88 32.99 35.62
C ASP A 167 -14.69 33.10 36.94
N GLU A 168 -15.02 31.96 37.55
CA GLU A 168 -15.65 31.88 38.85
C GLU A 168 -14.74 31.21 39.88
N ASP A 169 -14.96 31.48 41.15
CA ASP A 169 -14.35 30.77 42.27
C ASP A 169 -15.37 29.79 42.85
N SER A 170 -15.15 28.51 42.56
CA SER A 170 -16.05 27.44 42.97
C SER A 170 -15.30 26.18 43.33
N ARG A 171 -15.73 25.52 44.40
CA ARG A 171 -15.26 24.17 44.76
C ARG A 171 -15.97 23.10 44.00
N GLU A 172 -17.08 23.40 43.36
CA GLU A 172 -17.78 22.47 42.49
C GLU A 172 -17.17 22.56 41.08
N PRO A 173 -16.86 21.43 40.42
CA PRO A 173 -16.36 21.43 39.05
C PRO A 173 -17.39 22.07 38.11
N MET A 174 -16.88 22.72 37.06
CA MET A 174 -17.74 23.18 35.97
C MET A 174 -18.57 22.02 35.41
N VAL A 175 -19.70 22.39 34.84
CA VAL A 175 -20.66 21.46 34.27
C VAL A 175 -20.00 20.51 33.26
N TRP A 176 -20.43 19.30 33.33
CA TRP A 176 -20.05 18.18 32.49
C TRP A 176 -19.97 18.52 31.00
N ARG A 177 -18.84 18.20 30.41
CA ARG A 177 -18.69 18.22 28.96
C ARG A 177 -18.67 16.79 28.48
N VAL A 178 -19.55 16.47 27.55
CA VAL A 178 -19.61 15.18 26.88
C VAL A 178 -18.90 15.35 25.57
N PHE A 179 -17.91 14.48 25.30
CA PHE A 179 -17.18 14.46 24.08
C PHE A 179 -17.42 13.12 23.39
N ASP A 180 -17.73 13.23 22.12
CA ASP A 180 -18.14 12.14 21.26
C ASP A 180 -16.97 11.76 20.35
N ASP A 181 -16.45 10.57 20.52
CA ASP A 181 -15.40 10.03 19.65
C ASP A 181 -16.02 9.29 18.49
N ARG A 182 -15.57 9.63 17.32
CA ARG A 182 -15.90 8.84 16.15
C ARG A 182 -14.88 7.69 16.02
N PRO A 183 -15.33 6.49 15.62
CA PRO A 183 -14.40 5.42 15.28
C PRO A 183 -13.43 5.89 14.19
N PHE A 184 -12.23 5.39 14.24
CA PHE A 184 -11.28 5.61 13.16
C PHE A 184 -11.77 4.87 11.92
N GLU A 185 -12.17 5.61 10.91
CA GLU A 185 -12.65 5.12 9.64
C GLU A 185 -11.71 5.58 8.52
N PHE A 186 -11.56 4.76 7.49
CA PHE A 186 -10.63 5.05 6.41
C PHE A 186 -11.15 4.55 5.05
N LEU A 187 -10.75 5.23 4.00
CA LEU A 187 -10.86 4.74 2.63
C LEU A 187 -9.64 3.87 2.32
N LEU A 188 -9.88 2.67 1.80
CA LEU A 188 -8.81 1.81 1.33
C LEU A 188 -8.48 2.13 -0.13
N LYS A 189 -7.24 2.54 -0.38
CA LYS A 189 -6.70 2.74 -1.72
C LYS A 189 -5.78 1.57 -2.08
N ILE A 190 -6.08 0.89 -3.17
CA ILE A 190 -5.25 -0.19 -3.72
C ILE A 190 -4.60 0.30 -5.02
N VAL A 191 -3.27 0.35 -5.04
CA VAL A 191 -2.49 0.74 -6.22
C VAL A 191 -1.92 -0.52 -6.87
N LYS A 192 -2.25 -0.73 -8.13
CA LYS A 192 -1.74 -1.86 -8.90
C LYS A 192 -0.32 -1.59 -9.39
N LYS A 193 0.60 -2.52 -9.15
CA LYS A 193 2.01 -2.43 -9.56
C LYS A 193 2.40 -3.58 -10.48
N ASP A 194 3.31 -3.30 -11.38
CA ASP A 194 4.05 -4.31 -12.14
C ASP A 194 5.24 -4.79 -11.30
N ALA A 195 5.31 -6.08 -11.02
CA ALA A 195 6.36 -6.67 -10.18
C ALA A 195 7.76 -6.61 -10.82
N GLN A 196 7.87 -6.56 -12.15
CA GLN A 196 9.13 -6.49 -12.88
C GLN A 196 9.70 -5.08 -12.92
N THR A 197 8.86 -4.07 -13.10
CA THR A 197 9.28 -2.68 -13.26
C THR A 197 9.12 -1.84 -12.00
N GLY A 198 8.22 -2.22 -11.08
CA GLY A 198 7.79 -1.43 -9.93
C GLY A 198 6.87 -0.26 -10.29
N ASN A 199 6.53 -0.09 -11.55
CA ASN A 199 5.65 0.98 -12.01
C ASN A 199 4.18 0.70 -11.71
N PRO A 200 3.34 1.73 -11.57
CA PRO A 200 1.89 1.54 -11.57
C PRO A 200 1.41 0.90 -12.88
N VAL A 201 0.46 -0.02 -12.79
CA VAL A 201 -0.21 -0.58 -13.97
C VAL A 201 -1.35 0.36 -14.36
N LEU A 202 -1.13 1.20 -15.37
CA LEU A 202 -2.07 2.23 -15.84
C LEU A 202 -3.15 1.62 -16.73
N LYS A 203 -3.87 0.65 -16.18
CA LYS A 203 -4.98 -0.06 -16.84
C LYS A 203 -6.11 -0.31 -15.86
N ALA A 204 -7.33 -0.06 -16.31
CA ALA A 204 -8.54 -0.43 -15.57
C ALA A 204 -8.75 -1.94 -15.57
N GLY A 205 -9.52 -2.43 -14.61
CA GLY A 205 -10.12 -3.76 -14.65
C GLY A 205 -9.52 -4.81 -13.72
N ALA A 206 -8.43 -4.53 -12.99
CA ALA A 206 -8.11 -5.34 -11.84
C ALA A 206 -9.29 -5.29 -10.86
N SER A 207 -9.69 -6.44 -10.34
CA SER A 207 -10.91 -6.53 -9.54
C SER A 207 -10.62 -7.25 -8.24
N TYR A 208 -11.18 -6.75 -7.15
CA TYR A 208 -10.91 -7.20 -5.79
C TYR A 208 -12.19 -7.46 -5.02
N LYS A 209 -12.12 -8.42 -4.10
CA LYS A 209 -13.04 -8.56 -2.98
C LYS A 209 -12.30 -8.26 -1.69
N ILE A 210 -12.99 -7.68 -0.74
CA ILE A 210 -12.47 -7.37 0.59
C ILE A 210 -13.25 -8.21 1.59
N PHE A 211 -12.57 -9.04 2.36
CA PHE A 211 -13.17 -9.88 3.38
C PHE A 211 -12.79 -9.35 4.76
N ASP A 212 -13.77 -8.97 5.57
CA ASP A 212 -13.58 -8.58 6.96
C ASP A 212 -13.43 -9.87 7.78
N MET A 213 -12.21 -10.09 8.31
CA MET A 213 -11.88 -11.33 9.03
C MET A 213 -12.44 -11.36 10.45
N GLU A 214 -12.78 -10.23 11.02
CA GLU A 214 -13.39 -10.14 12.36
C GLU A 214 -14.89 -10.37 12.30
N LYS A 215 -15.55 -9.85 11.25
CA LYS A 215 -16.98 -10.08 11.01
C LYS A 215 -17.28 -11.35 10.23
N GLU A 216 -16.26 -11.99 9.66
CA GLU A 216 -16.38 -13.18 8.81
C GLU A 216 -17.28 -12.98 7.58
N GLU A 217 -17.30 -11.77 6.99
CA GLU A 217 -18.14 -11.42 5.85
C GLU A 217 -17.39 -10.61 4.79
N TYR A 218 -17.87 -10.64 3.54
CA TYR A 218 -17.38 -9.76 2.50
C TYR A 218 -17.95 -8.37 2.64
N VAL A 219 -17.08 -7.37 2.46
CA VAL A 219 -17.47 -5.96 2.45
C VAL A 219 -18.37 -5.70 1.24
N GLU A 220 -19.54 -5.15 1.50
CA GLU A 220 -20.47 -4.62 0.52
C GLU A 220 -20.64 -3.13 0.73
N GLN A 221 -20.54 -2.34 -0.35
CA GLN A 221 -20.67 -0.88 -0.29
C GLN A 221 -21.59 -0.37 -1.38
N THR A 222 -22.23 0.77 -1.13
CA THR A 222 -23.19 1.35 -2.06
C THR A 222 -22.56 2.49 -2.84
N VAL A 223 -22.56 2.39 -4.17
CA VAL A 223 -22.26 3.48 -5.07
C VAL A 223 -23.54 4.15 -5.53
N PHE A 224 -23.54 5.48 -5.64
CA PHE A 224 -24.72 6.25 -6.01
C PHE A 224 -24.72 6.75 -7.46
N TYR A 225 -23.56 6.73 -8.11
CA TYR A 225 -23.41 7.19 -9.49
C TYR A 225 -22.75 6.10 -10.35
N PRO A 226 -23.19 5.87 -11.61
CA PRO A 226 -24.29 6.53 -12.32
C PRO A 226 -25.70 6.13 -11.86
N LYS A 227 -25.83 5.09 -11.06
CA LYS A 227 -27.05 4.64 -10.41
C LYS A 227 -26.72 4.06 -9.04
N LYS A 228 -27.70 4.05 -8.15
CA LYS A 228 -27.55 3.38 -6.84
C LYS A 228 -27.39 1.89 -7.05
N GLU A 229 -26.27 1.33 -6.60
CA GLU A 229 -25.93 -0.09 -6.70
C GLU A 229 -25.06 -0.51 -5.52
N THR A 230 -25.36 -1.67 -4.94
CA THR A 230 -24.48 -2.29 -3.93
C THR A 230 -23.46 -3.16 -4.64
N ILE A 231 -22.19 -2.94 -4.35
CA ILE A 231 -21.06 -3.66 -4.94
C ILE A 231 -20.31 -4.43 -3.86
N SER A 232 -19.83 -5.63 -4.21
CA SER A 232 -18.88 -6.44 -3.43
C SER A 232 -17.59 -6.72 -4.22
N ILE A 233 -17.49 -6.16 -5.43
CA ILE A 233 -16.30 -6.24 -6.28
C ILE A 233 -15.85 -4.82 -6.61
N PHE A 234 -14.66 -4.48 -6.16
CA PHE A 234 -14.01 -3.20 -6.35
C PHE A 234 -13.05 -3.27 -7.53
N LYS A 235 -13.04 -2.26 -8.40
CA LYS A 235 -12.26 -2.28 -9.64
C LYS A 235 -11.32 -1.10 -9.75
N THR A 236 -10.11 -1.34 -10.27
CA THR A 236 -9.18 -0.25 -10.58
C THR A 236 -9.67 0.58 -11.76
N ASN A 237 -9.36 1.85 -11.73
CA ASN A 237 -9.56 2.81 -12.81
C ASN A 237 -8.42 2.74 -13.86
N GLU A 238 -8.44 3.62 -14.85
CA GLU A 238 -7.41 3.69 -15.91
C GLU A 238 -6.05 4.20 -15.41
N GLU A 239 -6.00 4.77 -14.19
CA GLU A 239 -4.77 5.21 -13.52
C GLU A 239 -4.15 4.12 -12.66
N GLY A 240 -4.76 2.91 -12.66
CA GLY A 240 -4.22 1.73 -12.00
C GLY A 240 -4.48 1.64 -10.50
N TYR A 241 -5.44 2.38 -9.97
CA TYR A 241 -5.83 2.29 -8.57
C TYR A 241 -7.35 2.23 -8.39
N LEU A 242 -7.76 1.79 -7.23
CA LEU A 242 -9.12 1.94 -6.73
C LEU A 242 -9.09 2.61 -5.36
N VAL A 243 -10.18 3.26 -5.00
CA VAL A 243 -10.48 3.73 -3.64
C VAL A 243 -11.86 3.20 -3.28
N THR A 244 -12.04 2.68 -2.07
CA THR A 244 -13.35 2.22 -1.61
C THR A 244 -14.33 3.38 -1.59
N PRO A 245 -15.58 3.21 -2.10
CA PRO A 245 -16.56 4.31 -2.15
C PRO A 245 -17.06 4.76 -0.78
N GLU A 246 -17.04 3.89 0.22
CA GLU A 246 -17.41 4.19 1.60
C GLU A 246 -16.23 3.86 2.52
N GLU A 247 -16.16 4.53 3.66
CA GLU A 247 -15.14 4.29 4.67
C GLU A 247 -15.28 2.89 5.28
N LEU A 248 -14.15 2.31 5.66
CA LEU A 248 -14.02 1.04 6.37
C LEU A 248 -13.65 1.31 7.82
N LYS A 249 -14.11 0.47 8.74
CA LYS A 249 -13.73 0.52 10.17
C LYS A 249 -12.39 -0.19 10.41
N CYS A 250 -11.77 0.07 11.56
CA CYS A 250 -10.63 -0.72 12.02
C CYS A 250 -11.00 -2.21 12.09
N SER A 251 -10.21 -3.04 11.45
CA SER A 251 -10.39 -4.50 11.42
C SER A 251 -9.17 -5.16 10.74
N THR A 252 -9.17 -6.47 10.69
CA THR A 252 -8.26 -7.25 9.85
C THR A 252 -8.99 -7.64 8.56
N TYR A 253 -8.48 -7.14 7.44
CA TYR A 253 -9.06 -7.37 6.11
C TYR A 253 -8.17 -8.28 5.28
N ARG A 254 -8.80 -9.22 4.54
CA ARG A 254 -8.17 -9.98 3.48
C ARG A 254 -8.64 -9.43 2.13
N ILE A 255 -7.69 -8.99 1.32
CA ILE A 255 -7.93 -8.36 0.02
C ILE A 255 -7.60 -9.39 -1.05
N GLU A 256 -8.62 -9.87 -1.73
CA GLU A 256 -8.56 -10.96 -2.69
C GLU A 256 -8.64 -10.41 -4.12
N GLU A 257 -7.61 -10.64 -4.93
CA GLU A 257 -7.68 -10.30 -6.35
C GLU A 257 -8.49 -11.37 -7.09
N VAL A 258 -9.64 -10.98 -7.63
CA VAL A 258 -10.52 -11.89 -8.39
C VAL A 258 -10.30 -11.79 -9.90
N LYS A 259 -9.64 -10.74 -10.35
CA LYS A 259 -9.22 -10.54 -11.74
C LYS A 259 -7.99 -9.64 -11.81
N ALA A 260 -6.94 -10.10 -12.51
CA ALA A 260 -5.78 -9.29 -12.81
C ALA A 260 -6.02 -8.35 -14.02
N PRO A 261 -5.23 -7.28 -14.18
CA PRO A 261 -5.20 -6.51 -15.42
C PRO A 261 -4.73 -7.38 -16.59
N GLU A 262 -5.12 -7.02 -17.81
CA GLU A 262 -4.67 -7.70 -19.01
C GLU A 262 -3.14 -7.64 -19.15
N GLY A 263 -2.53 -8.80 -19.38
CA GLY A 263 -1.08 -8.96 -19.48
C GLY A 263 -0.40 -9.34 -18.18
N PHE A 264 -1.17 -9.53 -17.09
CA PHE A 264 -0.63 -9.88 -15.77
C PHE A 264 -1.24 -11.17 -15.22
N VAL A 265 -0.47 -11.83 -14.35
CA VAL A 265 -0.90 -13.04 -13.64
C VAL A 265 -1.65 -12.65 -12.39
N ARG A 266 -2.84 -13.23 -12.19
CA ARG A 266 -3.63 -13.00 -10.99
C ARG A 266 -2.90 -13.47 -9.73
N GLN A 267 -2.92 -12.69 -8.66
CA GLN A 267 -2.45 -13.13 -7.35
C GLN A 267 -3.18 -14.38 -6.87
N GLY A 268 -2.49 -15.20 -6.09
CA GLY A 268 -3.07 -16.43 -5.57
C GLY A 268 -2.59 -17.68 -6.28
N TYR A 269 -1.64 -17.57 -7.20
CA TYR A 269 -1.06 -18.70 -7.91
C TYR A 269 0.45 -18.71 -7.78
N GLU A 270 1.04 -19.86 -7.43
CA GLU A 270 2.47 -20.08 -7.37
C GLU A 270 2.98 -20.51 -8.73
N MET A 271 4.06 -19.88 -9.20
CA MET A 271 4.79 -20.34 -10.36
C MET A 271 5.87 -21.33 -9.92
N SER A 272 5.81 -22.55 -10.41
CA SER A 272 6.85 -23.57 -10.22
C SER A 272 7.33 -24.10 -11.56
N LEU A 273 8.61 -24.49 -11.63
CA LEU A 273 9.19 -25.19 -12.78
C LEU A 273 8.98 -26.69 -12.58
N TYR A 274 8.19 -27.30 -13.44
CA TYR A 274 8.02 -28.75 -13.50
C TYR A 274 8.45 -29.25 -14.90
N GLU A 275 9.44 -30.13 -14.97
CA GLU A 275 10.00 -30.66 -16.23
C GLU A 275 10.38 -29.57 -17.26
N GLY A 276 10.93 -28.44 -16.79
CA GLY A 276 11.29 -27.31 -17.64
C GLY A 276 10.11 -26.47 -18.14
N ARG A 277 8.92 -26.70 -17.60
CA ARG A 277 7.71 -25.90 -17.87
C ARG A 277 7.29 -25.17 -16.60
N THR A 278 6.92 -23.92 -16.72
CA THR A 278 6.30 -23.18 -15.62
C THR A 278 4.88 -23.68 -15.42
N VAL A 279 4.60 -24.20 -14.25
CA VAL A 279 3.27 -24.65 -13.84
C VAL A 279 2.74 -23.67 -12.79
N ILE A 280 1.50 -23.24 -12.96
CA ILE A 280 0.78 -22.44 -11.99
C ILE A 280 -0.09 -23.38 -11.19
N SER A 281 0.08 -23.35 -9.88
CA SER A 281 -0.76 -24.11 -8.94
C SER A 281 -1.45 -23.14 -7.99
N PRO A 282 -2.73 -23.39 -7.63
CA PRO A 282 -3.35 -22.70 -6.51
C PRO A 282 -2.49 -22.92 -5.28
N LEU A 283 -2.33 -21.87 -4.52
CA LEU A 283 -1.47 -21.93 -3.35
C LEU A 283 -2.17 -22.69 -2.22
N GLU A 284 -1.46 -23.61 -1.55
CA GLU A 284 -1.99 -24.39 -0.43
C GLU A 284 -2.23 -23.52 0.81
N VAL A 285 -3.43 -23.62 1.36
CA VAL A 285 -3.78 -23.07 2.67
C VAL A 285 -3.15 -23.95 3.75
N SER A 286 -2.49 -23.33 4.75
CA SER A 286 -1.97 -24.08 5.89
C SER A 286 -3.10 -24.73 6.69
N GLU A 287 -2.85 -25.87 7.35
CA GLU A 287 -3.83 -26.59 8.19
C GLU A 287 -4.47 -25.74 9.31
N LYS A 288 -3.98 -24.54 9.57
CA LYS A 288 -4.50 -23.61 10.57
C LYS A 288 -5.29 -22.42 9.98
N GLY A 289 -5.60 -22.44 8.68
CA GLY A 289 -6.31 -21.32 8.04
C GLY A 289 -5.50 -20.03 7.94
N SER A 290 -4.28 -19.98 8.50
CA SER A 290 -3.37 -18.88 8.26
C SER A 290 -2.67 -19.14 6.93
N TYR A 291 -2.86 -18.24 5.99
CA TYR A 291 -2.03 -18.19 4.81
C TYR A 291 -0.58 -18.05 5.29
N LYS A 292 0.31 -18.90 4.79
CA LYS A 292 1.74 -18.61 4.87
C LYS A 292 1.94 -17.21 4.28
N GLU A 293 2.84 -16.45 4.89
CA GLU A 293 3.23 -15.13 4.40
C GLU A 293 3.18 -15.07 2.88
N ASN A 294 2.43 -14.12 2.34
CA ASN A 294 1.97 -14.01 0.97
C ASN A 294 0.69 -14.80 0.74
N ALA A 295 -0.35 -14.29 1.34
CA ALA A 295 -1.68 -14.79 1.17
C ALA A 295 -1.96 -15.00 -0.30
N LYS A 296 -2.01 -16.21 -0.64
CA LYS A 296 -2.18 -16.77 -1.95
C LYS A 296 -3.60 -16.64 -2.45
N GLU A 297 -4.52 -16.31 -1.54
CA GLU A 297 -5.88 -15.92 -1.88
C GLU A 297 -6.09 -14.41 -1.67
N GLY A 298 -5.12 -13.68 -1.09
CA GLY A 298 -5.23 -12.25 -0.87
C GLY A 298 -4.14 -11.70 0.04
N ILE A 299 -4.03 -10.39 0.14
CA ILE A 299 -3.17 -9.70 1.12
C ILE A 299 -3.99 -9.50 2.39
N VAL A 300 -3.42 -9.87 3.54
CA VAL A 300 -4.02 -9.60 4.84
C VAL A 300 -3.41 -8.34 5.41
N ILE A 301 -4.25 -7.37 5.75
CA ILE A 301 -3.89 -6.13 6.42
C ILE A 301 -4.69 -5.99 7.71
N THR A 302 -4.03 -5.55 8.78
CA THR A 302 -4.71 -5.11 9.98
C THR A 302 -4.61 -3.59 10.04
N VAL A 303 -5.74 -2.91 10.13
CA VAL A 303 -5.82 -1.45 10.18
C VAL A 303 -6.32 -1.03 11.53
N SER A 304 -5.55 -0.16 12.18
CA SER A 304 -5.86 0.51 13.44
C SER A 304 -5.63 2.01 13.28
N SER A 305 -5.94 2.79 14.29
CA SER A 305 -5.65 4.23 14.33
C SER A 305 -4.16 4.57 14.15
N ASP A 306 -3.27 3.63 14.49
CA ASP A 306 -1.81 3.78 14.35
C ASP A 306 -1.29 3.42 12.96
N THR A 307 -2.16 2.89 12.09
CA THR A 307 -1.77 2.53 10.72
C THR A 307 -1.37 3.77 9.93
N ALA A 308 -0.24 3.70 9.22
CA ALA A 308 0.20 4.79 8.36
C ALA A 308 -0.87 5.14 7.31
N HIS A 309 -1.25 6.41 7.27
CA HIS A 309 -2.31 6.91 6.41
C HIS A 309 -2.00 8.30 5.88
N GLN A 310 -2.73 8.71 4.87
CA GLN A 310 -2.73 10.05 4.31
C GLN A 310 -4.10 10.70 4.59
N ILE A 311 -4.11 12.01 4.72
CA ILE A 311 -5.37 12.76 4.82
C ILE A 311 -5.58 13.44 3.47
N ASP A 312 -6.70 13.17 2.84
CA ASP A 312 -7.12 13.86 1.62
C ASP A 312 -7.34 15.35 1.91
N PRO A 313 -6.61 16.26 1.25
CA PRO A 313 -6.67 17.69 1.59
C PRO A 313 -8.01 18.36 1.27
N ASP A 314 -8.78 17.79 0.34
CA ASP A 314 -10.04 18.36 -0.12
C ASP A 314 -11.24 17.87 0.70
N THR A 315 -11.22 16.61 1.11
CA THR A 315 -12.33 15.97 1.82
C THR A 315 -12.07 15.73 3.31
N GLY A 316 -10.80 15.73 3.73
CA GLY A 316 -10.39 15.36 5.08
C GLY A 316 -10.49 13.84 5.36
N ALA A 317 -10.79 13.03 4.35
CA ALA A 317 -10.88 11.59 4.49
C ALA A 317 -9.51 10.97 4.78
N VAL A 318 -9.48 9.98 5.66
CA VAL A 318 -8.30 9.18 5.94
C VAL A 318 -8.14 8.13 4.85
N ILE A 319 -6.96 8.05 4.22
CA ILE A 319 -6.66 7.08 3.16
C ILE A 319 -5.54 6.16 3.60
N VAL A 320 -5.84 4.87 3.71
CA VAL A 320 -4.84 3.81 3.86
C VAL A 320 -4.52 3.25 2.48
N GLU A 321 -3.26 3.39 2.05
CA GLU A 321 -2.81 2.94 0.74
C GLU A 321 -2.03 1.63 0.86
N ILE A 322 -2.32 0.68 -0.03
CA ILE A 322 -1.56 -0.55 -0.22
C ILE A 322 -1.16 -0.71 -1.67
N GLU A 323 0.01 -1.30 -1.90
CA GLU A 323 0.49 -1.65 -3.23
C GLU A 323 0.31 -3.14 -3.49
N GLN A 324 -0.19 -3.46 -4.69
CA GLN A 324 -0.44 -4.83 -5.12
C GLN A 324 0.37 -5.13 -6.40
N PRO A 325 1.56 -5.78 -6.29
CA PRO A 325 2.33 -6.18 -7.46
C PRO A 325 1.77 -7.45 -8.09
N ASN A 326 1.76 -7.52 -9.43
CA ASN A 326 1.53 -8.75 -10.19
C ASN A 326 2.68 -8.99 -11.18
N ASP A 327 2.98 -10.27 -11.42
CA ASP A 327 3.91 -10.68 -12.45
C ASP A 327 3.28 -10.53 -13.84
N GLU A 328 4.10 -10.13 -14.82
CA GLU A 328 3.69 -10.11 -16.21
C GLU A 328 3.46 -11.53 -16.73
N GLN A 329 2.48 -11.69 -17.61
CA GLN A 329 2.33 -12.91 -18.41
C GLN A 329 3.40 -12.92 -19.52
N VAL A 330 4.08 -14.04 -19.68
CA VAL A 330 5.18 -14.15 -20.64
C VAL A 330 5.00 -15.37 -21.57
N GLY A 331 5.74 -15.37 -22.65
CA GLY A 331 5.80 -16.48 -23.58
C GLY A 331 7.09 -17.31 -23.48
N SER A 332 7.01 -18.56 -23.88
CA SER A 332 8.12 -19.46 -24.09
C SER A 332 7.99 -20.13 -25.45
N LEU A 333 8.97 -19.93 -26.31
CA LEU A 333 9.02 -20.53 -27.63
C LEU A 333 10.01 -21.71 -27.62
N THR A 334 9.54 -22.87 -28.10
CA THR A 334 10.40 -24.03 -28.41
C THR A 334 10.48 -24.21 -29.92
N LEU A 335 11.66 -24.03 -30.49
CA LEU A 335 11.94 -24.32 -31.88
C LEU A 335 12.46 -25.76 -32.00
N THR A 336 11.94 -26.52 -32.98
CA THR A 336 12.45 -27.85 -33.35
C THR A 336 12.86 -27.82 -34.78
N LYS A 337 14.11 -28.21 -35.04
CA LYS A 337 14.71 -28.29 -36.36
C LYS A 337 15.03 -29.73 -36.71
N THR A 338 14.48 -30.25 -37.81
CA THR A 338 14.74 -31.60 -38.30
C THR A 338 15.26 -31.62 -39.75
N GLY A 339 15.92 -32.70 -40.12
CA GLY A 339 16.35 -32.96 -41.46
C GLY A 339 16.86 -34.41 -41.61
N GLU A 340 16.98 -34.86 -42.84
CA GLU A 340 17.52 -36.21 -43.11
C GLU A 340 19.03 -36.26 -42.89
N GLN A 341 19.49 -37.02 -41.91
CA GLN A 341 20.90 -37.23 -41.61
C GLN A 341 21.33 -38.65 -41.94
N PRO A 342 22.58 -38.84 -42.40
CA PRO A 342 23.09 -40.19 -42.71
C PRO A 342 23.32 -40.97 -41.41
N VAL A 343 22.70 -42.13 -41.31
CA VAL A 343 22.95 -43.10 -40.24
C VAL A 343 23.80 -44.24 -40.85
N GLU A 344 24.96 -44.51 -40.23
CA GLU A 344 25.79 -45.62 -40.66
C GLU A 344 25.14 -46.96 -40.29
N VAL A 345 24.63 -47.67 -41.25
CA VAL A 345 24.17 -49.04 -41.07
C VAL A 345 25.40 -49.99 -41.16
N LYS A 346 25.89 -50.45 -40.03
CA LYS A 346 26.92 -51.46 -39.96
C LYS A 346 26.41 -52.76 -40.64
N GLY A 347 26.94 -52.98 -41.80
CA GLY A 347 27.10 -54.13 -42.64
C GLY A 347 26.16 -55.33 -42.46
N ASP A 348 25.19 -55.48 -43.25
CA ASP A 348 24.51 -56.66 -43.78
C ASP A 348 23.18 -56.28 -44.47
N SER A 349 23.17 -55.14 -45.16
CA SER A 349 22.05 -54.87 -46.04
C SER A 349 21.95 -55.93 -47.12
N LEU A 350 20.77 -56.33 -47.50
CA LEU A 350 20.55 -57.25 -48.62
C LEU A 350 21.26 -56.77 -49.89
N LEU A 351 21.38 -55.45 -50.07
CA LEU A 351 22.04 -54.82 -51.20
C LEU A 351 23.57 -54.98 -51.14
N ALA A 352 24.19 -54.84 -49.96
CA ALA A 352 25.63 -55.06 -49.75
C ALA A 352 25.95 -56.52 -49.93
N LYS A 353 25.12 -57.45 -49.46
CA LYS A 353 25.22 -58.87 -49.69
C LYS A 353 25.11 -59.22 -51.19
N ALA A 354 24.16 -58.60 -51.89
CA ALA A 354 24.01 -58.83 -53.35
C ALA A 354 25.19 -58.29 -54.17
N LYS A 355 25.71 -57.10 -53.81
CA LYS A 355 26.89 -56.51 -54.46
C LYS A 355 28.15 -57.34 -54.21
N ARG A 356 28.38 -57.84 -52.99
CA ARG A 356 29.50 -58.78 -52.68
C ARG A 356 29.35 -60.07 -53.42
N PHE A 357 28.15 -60.60 -53.56
CA PHE A 357 27.87 -61.81 -54.29
C PHE A 357 28.11 -61.62 -55.80
N ALA A 358 27.69 -60.51 -56.37
CA ALA A 358 27.94 -60.17 -57.78
C ALA A 358 29.44 -59.97 -58.08
N GLY A 359 30.18 -59.29 -57.14
CA GLY A 359 31.63 -59.16 -57.23
C GLY A 359 32.35 -60.54 -57.27
N LYS A 360 32.02 -61.42 -56.31
CA LYS A 360 32.55 -62.77 -56.25
C LYS A 360 32.28 -63.61 -57.50
N ILE A 361 31.12 -63.45 -58.13
CA ILE A 361 30.79 -64.09 -59.41
C ILE A 361 31.64 -63.50 -60.51
N LYS A 362 31.87 -62.21 -60.56
CA LYS A 362 32.68 -61.54 -61.54
C LYS A 362 34.14 -62.01 -61.41
N ASP A 363 34.71 -62.07 -60.23
CA ASP A 363 36.04 -62.51 -59.93
C ASP A 363 36.26 -63.97 -60.33
N ALA A 364 35.26 -64.83 -60.09
CA ALA A 364 35.28 -66.24 -60.51
C ALA A 364 35.21 -66.42 -62.03
N VAL A 365 34.66 -65.49 -62.78
CA VAL A 365 34.49 -65.53 -64.22
C VAL A 365 35.64 -64.85 -64.98
N THR A 366 36.23 -63.79 -64.43
CA THR A 366 37.23 -62.96 -65.06
C THR A 366 38.67 -63.22 -64.58
N GLY A 367 38.83 -63.87 -63.43
CA GLY A 367 40.14 -64.10 -62.79
C GLY A 367 40.79 -62.85 -62.25
N GLU A 368 40.08 -61.73 -62.18
CA GLU A 368 40.49 -60.46 -61.59
C GLU A 368 40.01 -60.40 -60.13
N ASP A 369 40.92 -60.12 -59.18
CA ASP A 369 40.61 -59.88 -57.82
C ASP A 369 39.99 -58.45 -57.71
N THR A 370 38.69 -58.36 -57.79
CA THR A 370 37.99 -57.09 -57.52
C THR A 370 37.91 -56.95 -56.03
N ASP A 371 38.81 -56.16 -55.46
CA ASP A 371 38.74 -55.73 -54.10
C ASP A 371 37.34 -55.02 -53.86
N THR A 372 36.39 -55.83 -53.42
CA THR A 372 35.09 -55.31 -53.02
C THR A 372 35.28 -54.66 -51.69
N GLY A 373 35.74 -53.39 -51.69
CA GLY A 373 35.83 -52.56 -50.52
C GLY A 373 34.52 -52.60 -49.74
N VAL A 374 34.60 -52.39 -48.46
CA VAL A 374 33.41 -52.29 -47.56
C VAL A 374 32.52 -51.20 -48.09
N PHE A 375 31.39 -51.57 -48.73
CA PHE A 375 30.40 -50.61 -49.15
C PHE A 375 29.62 -50.18 -47.90
N HIS A 376 29.75 -48.94 -47.47
CA HIS A 376 28.92 -48.31 -46.46
C HIS A 376 27.66 -47.81 -47.17
N ASP A 377 26.52 -48.47 -46.94
CA ASP A 377 25.23 -47.97 -47.36
C ASP A 377 24.78 -46.95 -46.29
N PHE A 378 24.69 -45.69 -46.64
CA PHE A 378 24.10 -44.69 -45.80
C PHE A 378 22.57 -44.76 -45.93
N VAL A 379 21.89 -45.00 -44.79
CA VAL A 379 20.44 -44.82 -44.69
C VAL A 379 20.22 -43.43 -44.10
N TYR A 380 19.33 -42.71 -44.68
CA TYR A 380 19.00 -41.37 -44.18
C TYR A 380 17.76 -41.46 -43.29
N GLU A 381 17.90 -40.99 -42.06
CA GLU A 381 16.79 -40.91 -41.08
C GLU A 381 16.56 -39.46 -40.69
N GLU A 382 15.32 -39.11 -40.44
CA GLU A 382 14.97 -37.79 -39.94
C GLU A 382 15.39 -37.65 -38.47
N SER A 383 16.24 -36.69 -38.20
CA SER A 383 16.73 -36.38 -36.84
C SER A 383 16.93 -34.91 -36.65
N GLY A 384 17.21 -34.49 -35.38
CA GLY A 384 17.49 -33.11 -35.04
C GLY A 384 18.73 -32.56 -35.79
N VAL A 385 18.70 -31.32 -36.19
CA VAL A 385 19.79 -30.61 -36.87
C VAL A 385 20.45 -29.64 -35.91
N GLU A 386 21.73 -29.91 -35.54
CA GLU A 386 22.56 -29.04 -34.69
C GLU A 386 23.08 -27.83 -35.47
N GLY A 387 23.17 -26.67 -34.79
CA GLY A 387 23.84 -25.47 -35.30
C GLY A 387 23.06 -24.68 -36.34
N ALA A 388 21.79 -24.99 -36.56
CA ALA A 388 20.92 -24.13 -37.33
C ALA A 388 20.61 -22.86 -36.55
N THR A 389 20.72 -21.69 -37.18
CA THR A 389 20.49 -20.39 -36.55
C THR A 389 19.22 -19.76 -37.07
N PHE A 390 18.44 -19.26 -36.15
CA PHE A 390 17.18 -18.56 -36.40
C PHE A 390 17.18 -17.20 -35.74
N GLU A 391 16.59 -16.26 -36.39
CA GLU A 391 16.31 -14.93 -35.84
C GLU A 391 14.79 -14.79 -35.58
N LEU A 392 14.45 -14.38 -34.35
CA LEU A 392 13.10 -14.10 -33.90
C LEU A 392 12.88 -12.59 -33.97
N TYR A 393 11.82 -12.18 -34.65
CA TYR A 393 11.46 -10.78 -34.83
C TYR A 393 10.05 -10.50 -34.30
N ALA A 394 9.82 -9.29 -33.80
CA ALA A 394 8.50 -8.79 -33.52
C ALA A 394 7.75 -8.55 -34.84
N LYS A 395 6.58 -9.18 -35.03
CA LYS A 395 5.77 -9.00 -36.22
C LYS A 395 5.00 -7.66 -36.19
N ASP A 396 4.57 -7.28 -35.00
CA ASP A 396 3.87 -6.04 -34.71
C ASP A 396 4.58 -5.31 -33.56
N THR A 397 4.34 -4.02 -33.38
CA THR A 397 4.87 -3.28 -32.24
C THR A 397 4.32 -3.85 -30.94
N ILE A 398 5.21 -4.18 -30.00
CA ILE A 398 4.88 -4.74 -28.68
C ILE A 398 5.09 -3.66 -27.63
N TYR A 399 4.02 -3.31 -26.94
CA TYR A 399 4.00 -2.29 -25.89
C TYR A 399 4.23 -2.89 -24.51
N SER A 400 4.65 -2.05 -23.56
CA SER A 400 4.75 -2.44 -22.16
C SER A 400 3.37 -2.81 -21.63
N PRO A 401 3.20 -3.96 -20.95
CA PRO A 401 1.90 -4.42 -20.48
C PRO A 401 1.33 -3.55 -19.34
N ASP A 402 2.18 -2.79 -18.62
CA ASP A 402 1.78 -1.89 -17.54
C ASP A 402 1.03 -0.62 -18.03
N GLY A 403 1.00 -0.39 -19.35
CA GLY A 403 0.39 0.81 -19.93
C GLY A 403 1.19 2.08 -19.69
N ALA A 404 2.47 1.94 -19.28
CA ALA A 404 3.35 3.07 -19.05
C ALA A 404 3.45 3.97 -20.29
N LYS A 405 3.63 5.28 -20.04
CA LYS A 405 3.81 6.29 -21.06
C LYS A 405 5.15 6.99 -20.89
N ASP A 406 5.75 7.38 -22.00
CA ASP A 406 6.95 8.21 -22.02
C ASP A 406 6.66 9.66 -21.57
N GLU A 407 7.71 10.49 -21.50
CA GLU A 407 7.58 11.91 -21.15
C GLU A 407 6.70 12.72 -22.11
N GLN A 408 6.48 12.22 -23.33
CA GLN A 408 5.64 12.82 -24.35
C GLN A 408 4.19 12.30 -24.33
N GLY A 409 3.90 11.30 -23.45
CA GLY A 409 2.58 10.70 -23.29
C GLY A 409 2.30 9.53 -24.25
N ASN A 410 3.30 9.04 -25.02
CA ASN A 410 3.15 7.89 -25.88
C ASN A 410 3.34 6.59 -25.11
N PRO A 411 2.65 5.49 -25.50
CA PRO A 411 2.86 4.20 -24.87
C PRO A 411 4.32 3.74 -24.98
N VAL A 412 4.88 3.23 -23.89
CA VAL A 412 6.24 2.67 -23.88
C VAL A 412 6.29 1.41 -24.74
N ILE A 413 7.22 1.39 -25.69
CA ILE A 413 7.44 0.31 -26.64
C ILE A 413 8.55 -0.61 -26.10
N ARG A 414 8.32 -1.91 -26.07
CA ARG A 414 9.35 -2.94 -25.78
C ARG A 414 10.08 -3.40 -27.02
N TYR A 415 9.34 -3.60 -28.10
CA TYR A 415 9.88 -3.92 -29.44
C TYR A 415 9.07 -3.21 -30.50
N GLU A 416 9.74 -2.52 -31.39
CA GLU A 416 9.10 -2.02 -32.61
C GLU A 416 8.85 -3.17 -33.59
N LYS A 417 7.94 -2.96 -34.51
CA LYS A 417 7.74 -3.89 -35.62
C LYS A 417 9.05 -4.13 -36.36
N ASP A 418 9.34 -5.43 -36.64
CA ASP A 418 10.54 -5.94 -37.29
C ASP A 418 11.84 -5.79 -36.46
N ASP A 419 11.75 -5.49 -35.17
CA ASP A 419 12.89 -5.56 -34.27
C ASP A 419 13.33 -7.02 -34.03
N LEU A 420 14.64 -7.21 -34.00
CA LEU A 420 15.26 -8.49 -33.62
C LEU A 420 15.10 -8.71 -32.11
N VAL A 421 14.32 -9.72 -31.74
CA VAL A 421 14.02 -10.04 -30.33
C VAL A 421 15.02 -11.02 -29.74
N ALA A 422 15.38 -12.06 -30.52
CA ALA A 422 16.33 -13.09 -30.10
C ALA A 422 16.98 -13.80 -31.29
N THR A 423 18.17 -14.34 -31.04
CA THR A 423 18.84 -15.27 -31.96
C THR A 423 18.91 -16.66 -31.30
N LEU A 424 18.39 -17.67 -31.98
CA LEU A 424 18.31 -19.04 -31.49
C LEU A 424 19.26 -19.93 -32.30
N VAL A 425 20.02 -20.78 -31.61
CA VAL A 425 20.88 -21.80 -32.24
C VAL A 425 20.44 -23.16 -31.72
N THR A 426 20.19 -24.10 -32.66
CA THR A 426 19.73 -25.44 -32.30
C THR A 426 20.85 -26.31 -31.72
N ASP A 427 20.48 -27.08 -30.69
CA ASP A 427 21.33 -28.07 -30.04
C ASP A 427 21.42 -29.39 -30.86
N LYS A 428 22.07 -30.42 -30.27
CA LYS A 428 22.25 -31.74 -30.90
C LYS A 428 20.93 -32.46 -31.18
N GLU A 429 19.91 -32.17 -30.39
CA GLU A 429 18.56 -32.68 -30.57
C GLU A 429 17.75 -31.84 -31.57
N GLY A 430 18.36 -30.81 -32.15
CA GLY A 430 17.72 -29.87 -33.08
C GLY A 430 16.75 -28.92 -32.38
N LYS A 431 16.93 -28.68 -31.08
CA LYS A 431 16.03 -27.81 -30.29
C LYS A 431 16.71 -26.50 -29.93
N ALA A 432 15.93 -25.43 -29.89
CA ALA A 432 16.30 -24.17 -29.26
C ALA A 432 15.09 -23.59 -28.50
N VAL A 433 15.35 -22.94 -27.38
CA VAL A 433 14.30 -22.39 -26.52
C VAL A 433 14.60 -20.94 -26.20
N VAL A 434 13.61 -20.09 -26.24
CA VAL A 434 13.66 -18.73 -25.69
C VAL A 434 12.47 -18.53 -24.75
N ASN A 435 12.78 -18.01 -23.56
CA ASN A 435 11.81 -17.76 -22.50
C ASN A 435 11.63 -16.26 -22.25
N ASN A 436 10.62 -15.91 -21.46
CA ASN A 436 10.34 -14.54 -21.01
C ASN A 436 10.07 -13.56 -22.17
N LEU A 437 9.47 -14.08 -23.25
CA LEU A 437 9.01 -13.24 -24.35
C LEU A 437 7.77 -12.46 -23.90
N PRO A 438 7.68 -11.14 -24.14
CA PRO A 438 6.43 -10.43 -23.99
C PRO A 438 5.30 -11.09 -24.80
N LEU A 439 4.05 -10.96 -24.34
CA LEU A 439 2.91 -11.38 -25.17
C LEU A 439 2.84 -10.50 -26.42
N GLY A 440 2.57 -11.12 -27.56
CA GLY A 440 2.54 -10.41 -28.86
C GLY A 440 2.69 -11.33 -30.04
N SER A 441 2.77 -10.76 -31.23
CA SER A 441 2.95 -11.48 -32.50
C SER A 441 4.41 -11.47 -32.94
N TYR A 442 4.90 -12.60 -33.42
CA TYR A 442 6.28 -12.82 -33.79
C TYR A 442 6.39 -13.55 -35.11
N TYR A 443 7.56 -13.47 -35.74
CA TYR A 443 7.95 -14.37 -36.81
C TYR A 443 9.41 -14.85 -36.67
N LEU A 444 9.64 -16.09 -37.09
CA LEU A 444 10.93 -16.71 -37.14
C LEU A 444 11.45 -16.80 -38.58
N LYS A 445 12.74 -16.56 -38.75
CA LYS A 445 13.45 -16.69 -40.00
C LYS A 445 14.72 -17.49 -39.78
N GLU A 446 14.94 -18.52 -40.60
CA GLU A 446 16.21 -19.23 -40.60
C GLU A 446 17.29 -18.39 -41.30
N THR A 447 18.44 -18.22 -40.67
CA THR A 447 19.59 -17.49 -41.22
C THR A 447 20.80 -18.43 -41.51
N VAL A 448 20.88 -19.57 -40.79
CA VAL A 448 21.88 -20.63 -41.04
C VAL A 448 21.18 -21.98 -40.97
N ALA A 449 21.28 -22.77 -42.01
CA ALA A 449 20.56 -24.03 -42.15
C ALA A 449 21.14 -25.22 -41.34
N GLY A 450 22.33 -25.07 -40.80
CA GLY A 450 23.15 -26.18 -40.30
C GLY A 450 23.95 -26.83 -41.43
N ASN A 451 24.94 -27.63 -41.05
CA ASN A 451 25.85 -28.25 -42.05
C ASN A 451 25.12 -29.27 -42.93
N HIS A 452 25.31 -29.18 -44.23
CA HIS A 452 24.79 -30.09 -45.27
C HIS A 452 23.29 -29.94 -45.59
N PHE A 453 22.65 -28.87 -45.08
CA PHE A 453 21.25 -28.56 -45.36
C PHE A 453 21.10 -27.31 -46.24
N VAL A 454 19.99 -27.25 -46.94
CA VAL A 454 19.58 -26.07 -47.71
C VAL A 454 18.79 -25.14 -46.81
N LEU A 455 19.11 -23.84 -46.87
CA LEU A 455 18.40 -22.83 -46.13
C LEU A 455 16.89 -22.84 -46.48
N ASN A 456 16.04 -22.86 -45.45
CA ASN A 456 14.59 -22.76 -45.64
C ASN A 456 14.20 -21.29 -45.54
N PRO A 457 13.75 -20.64 -46.63
CA PRO A 457 13.41 -19.23 -46.64
C PRO A 457 12.02 -18.94 -46.02
N GLU A 458 11.28 -19.96 -45.59
CA GLU A 458 9.95 -19.80 -45.01
C GLU A 458 10.03 -19.01 -43.70
N GLN A 459 9.23 -17.98 -43.60
CA GLN A 459 8.99 -17.29 -42.34
C GLN A 459 7.77 -17.92 -41.65
N LYS A 460 7.92 -18.30 -40.36
CA LYS A 460 6.80 -18.84 -39.57
C LYS A 460 6.37 -17.83 -38.52
N GLU A 461 5.12 -17.48 -38.62
CA GLU A 461 4.46 -16.51 -37.72
C GLU A 461 3.71 -17.26 -36.63
N PHE A 462 3.71 -16.67 -35.43
CA PHE A 462 2.93 -17.14 -34.30
C PHE A 462 2.55 -15.96 -33.37
N THR A 463 1.58 -16.17 -32.52
CA THR A 463 1.13 -15.17 -31.54
C THR A 463 1.09 -15.79 -30.15
N LEU A 464 1.73 -15.10 -29.20
CA LEU A 464 1.68 -15.45 -27.79
C LEU A 464 0.53 -14.66 -27.15
N THR A 465 -0.55 -15.36 -26.83
CA THR A 465 -1.75 -14.77 -26.18
C THR A 465 -2.15 -15.68 -25.03
N ALA A 466 -2.22 -15.10 -23.82
CA ALA A 466 -2.68 -15.83 -22.65
C ALA A 466 -4.17 -16.13 -22.76
N LYS A 467 -4.58 -17.30 -22.28
CA LYS A 467 -5.96 -17.73 -22.27
C LYS A 467 -6.80 -16.97 -21.26
N ASP A 468 -6.22 -16.76 -20.09
CA ASP A 468 -6.82 -16.02 -18.97
C ASP A 468 -5.71 -15.52 -18.03
N ASP A 469 -6.06 -14.83 -16.96
CA ASP A 469 -5.16 -14.24 -15.99
C ASP A 469 -4.50 -15.25 -15.02
N THR A 470 -4.79 -16.54 -15.16
CA THR A 470 -4.14 -17.62 -14.41
C THR A 470 -2.98 -18.25 -15.17
N GLN A 471 -2.84 -17.96 -16.47
CA GLN A 471 -1.78 -18.48 -17.33
C GLN A 471 -0.54 -17.58 -17.30
N ALA A 472 0.45 -17.88 -16.45
CA ALA A 472 1.69 -17.10 -16.37
C ALA A 472 2.58 -17.23 -17.61
N VAL A 473 2.64 -18.43 -18.22
CA VAL A 473 3.48 -18.69 -19.38
C VAL A 473 2.66 -19.29 -20.51
N VAL A 474 2.76 -18.67 -21.67
CA VAL A 474 2.22 -19.18 -22.93
C VAL A 474 3.30 -19.95 -23.66
N TYR A 475 3.09 -21.24 -23.86
CA TYR A 475 4.03 -22.10 -24.59
C TYR A 475 3.63 -22.19 -26.06
N GLU A 476 4.61 -21.94 -26.93
CA GLU A 476 4.47 -22.09 -28.38
C GLU A 476 5.57 -23.00 -28.95
N GLY A 477 5.23 -23.82 -29.91
CA GLY A 477 6.12 -24.72 -30.56
C GLY A 477 6.17 -24.51 -32.08
N VAL A 478 7.34 -24.23 -32.62
CA VAL A 478 7.54 -24.05 -34.06
C VAL A 478 8.54 -25.11 -34.58
N ALA A 479 8.12 -25.81 -35.61
CA ALA A 479 8.97 -26.84 -36.25
C ALA A 479 9.41 -26.41 -37.66
N TYR A 480 10.67 -26.60 -37.97
CA TYR A 480 11.24 -26.44 -39.31
C TYR A 480 11.87 -27.75 -39.79
N LYS A 481 11.67 -28.08 -41.08
CA LYS A 481 12.33 -29.18 -41.75
C LYS A 481 13.12 -28.64 -42.93
N ASN A 482 14.41 -29.00 -43.01
CA ASN A 482 15.24 -28.64 -44.14
C ASN A 482 15.52 -29.88 -45.06
N GLU A 483 15.63 -29.59 -46.34
CA GLU A 483 16.15 -30.55 -47.29
C GLU A 483 17.69 -30.62 -47.21
N ARG A 484 18.24 -31.80 -47.29
CA ARG A 484 19.68 -31.96 -47.42
C ARG A 484 20.18 -31.46 -48.77
N GLN A 485 21.40 -30.98 -48.80
CA GLN A 485 22.07 -30.67 -50.06
C GLN A 485 22.23 -31.99 -50.86
N LYS A 486 21.81 -31.97 -52.12
CA LYS A 486 21.98 -33.09 -53.08
C LYS A 486 23.20 -32.82 -53.95
N ILE A 487 24.05 -33.82 -54.12
CA ILE A 487 25.22 -33.80 -55.04
C ILE A 487 24.75 -34.27 -56.39
#